data_efd31d9f11461e5acebffc2cde310991
#
_entry.id   efd31d9f11461e5acebffc2cde310991
#
_cell.length_a   1.000
_cell.length_b   1.000
_cell.length_c   1.000
_cell.angle_alpha   90.00
_cell.angle_beta   90.00
_cell.angle_gamma   90.00
#
_symmetry.space_group_name_H-M   'P 1'
#
loop_
_entity.id
_entity.type
_entity.pdbx_description
1 polymer ?
#
loop_
_entity_poly.entity_id
_entity_poly.type
_entity_poly.pdbx_seq_one_letter_code
_entity_poly.pdbx_strand_id
1 'polypeptide(L)'
;MKKIFVLLLCCVLVVACSDDKRYAPKEGRVSVFEAKVPILAKGSVQVATSEKVSSWSQPFYNIQNKQPNQSVSQNEKIWRERIGKPIDFNRLLATPIVIKEAIYTLDGTHKLTKTNMLTGERIWEKEIAQNKNGLSLSYTNDKLFTLSTDGLLTAFDEEGNQLWQKDFAVATRAPIIADRNILYLITTHNQFIVLNTKNGNELWRYQTTLPQTLLTNMAPAAKSKGVVVVPFSTGEVIGFDADSGLLLWIQMMVGNRPQDLTEVPQIAAAPVIEGDVVYLTGHANFSGAYSLKTGETKWTVNFGSRLTPILSGNTLFMLTTQNELVALDKKTGKAFWLKVYKTEDHPWQSISLVNSEIVLSDGEHLLYINPVDGSKIRVENKELSTLPIAIDGHLITVDESAKLTVY
;
A
#
# COMPACT_ATOMS: atom_id res chain seq x y z
N MET A 1 40.20 64.44 -12.07
CA MET A 1 40.78 63.29 -11.32
C MET A 1 40.01 63.06 -10.00
N LYS A 2 38.67 63.00 -9.99
CA LYS A 2 37.86 62.77 -8.77
C LYS A 2 36.70 61.79 -8.97
N LYS A 3 36.67 61.00 -10.07
CA LYS A 3 35.59 60.02 -10.37
C LYS A 3 36.02 58.55 -10.43
N ILE A 4 37.27 58.22 -10.11
CA ILE A 4 37.81 56.83 -10.16
C ILE A 4 37.90 56.19 -8.76
N PHE A 5 37.73 56.96 -7.67
CA PHE A 5 37.90 56.42 -6.30
C PHE A 5 36.63 55.88 -5.64
N VAL A 6 35.46 56.02 -6.26
CA VAL A 6 34.18 55.55 -5.70
C VAL A 6 33.80 54.12 -6.20
N LEU A 7 34.45 53.67 -7.30
CA LEU A 7 34.10 52.33 -7.86
C LEU A 7 34.93 51.18 -7.27
N LEU A 8 35.96 51.47 -6.46
CA LEU A 8 36.81 50.43 -5.84
C LEU A 8 36.38 50.04 -4.41
N LEU A 9 35.42 50.76 -3.82
CA LEU A 9 34.94 50.50 -2.44
C LEU A 9 33.68 49.64 -2.39
N CYS A 10 33.04 49.37 -3.54
CA CYS A 10 31.88 48.45 -3.62
C CYS A 10 32.21 46.99 -3.89
N CYS A 11 33.48 46.66 -4.24
CA CYS A 11 33.85 45.25 -4.54
C CYS A 11 34.42 44.49 -3.35
N VAL A 12 34.52 45.08 -2.15
CA VAL A 12 35.12 44.41 -0.96
C VAL A 12 34.06 43.91 0.04
N LEU A 13 32.75 44.11 -0.22
CA LEU A 13 31.68 43.68 0.70
C LEU A 13 30.87 42.44 0.26
N VAL A 14 31.35 41.68 -0.73
CA VAL A 14 30.63 40.47 -1.20
C VAL A 14 31.41 39.16 -0.90
N VAL A 15 32.44 39.20 -0.09
CA VAL A 15 33.22 37.98 0.28
C VAL A 15 33.11 37.66 1.77
N ALA A 16 31.96 37.88 2.37
CA ALA A 16 31.75 37.53 3.79
C ALA A 16 30.37 36.86 4.03
N CYS A 17 30.02 35.86 3.21
CA CYS A 17 28.90 34.95 3.53
C CYS A 17 29.12 33.64 2.78
N SER A 18 30.10 32.83 3.20
CA SER A 18 30.14 31.41 2.95
C SER A 18 31.00 30.72 4.00
N ASP A 19 30.51 30.75 5.24
CA ASP A 19 31.01 29.86 6.28
C ASP A 19 29.91 28.82 6.56
N ASP A 20 29.75 27.89 5.62
CA ASP A 20 28.91 26.71 5.78
C ASP A 20 29.46 25.70 6.81
N LYS A 21 30.45 26.11 7.61
CA LYS A 21 31.00 25.29 8.69
C LYS A 21 30.21 25.31 10.00
N ARG A 22 29.11 26.03 10.10
CA ARG A 22 28.33 26.12 11.35
C ARG A 22 27.39 24.95 11.59
N TYR A 23 27.15 24.08 10.62
CA TYR A 23 26.24 22.94 10.73
C TYR A 23 26.87 21.57 10.49
N ALA A 24 28.19 21.49 10.38
CA ALA A 24 28.85 20.18 10.43
C ALA A 24 28.65 19.59 11.83
N PRO A 25 28.09 18.36 11.97
CA PRO A 25 27.99 17.72 13.27
C PRO A 25 29.38 17.64 13.87
N LYS A 26 29.59 18.21 15.04
CA LYS A 26 30.86 18.00 15.78
C LYS A 26 30.91 16.50 16.08
N GLU A 27 32.06 15.87 15.76
CA GLU A 27 32.35 14.50 16.19
C GLU A 27 32.00 14.34 17.67
N GLY A 28 31.18 13.36 18.03
CA GLY A 28 30.73 13.12 19.40
C GLY A 28 29.33 13.64 19.74
N ARG A 29 28.59 14.29 18.83
CA ARG A 29 27.15 14.52 19.03
C ARG A 29 26.38 13.24 18.67
N VAL A 30 26.05 12.49 19.70
CA VAL A 30 25.06 11.42 19.61
C VAL A 30 23.72 12.09 19.32
N SER A 31 23.02 11.64 18.28
CA SER A 31 21.66 12.08 18.00
C SER A 31 20.81 11.83 19.25
N VAL A 32 20.20 12.88 19.82
CA VAL A 32 19.28 12.75 20.97
C VAL A 32 18.07 11.88 20.57
N PHE A 33 17.93 11.59 19.29
CA PHE A 33 16.91 10.73 18.69
C PHE A 33 17.52 9.42 18.15
N GLU A 34 18.39 8.78 18.94
CA GLU A 34 18.68 7.36 18.68
C GLU A 34 17.36 6.62 18.61
N ALA A 35 17.15 5.90 17.49
CA ALA A 35 16.05 4.95 17.39
C ALA A 35 16.18 4.05 18.62
N LYS A 36 15.26 4.17 19.58
CA LYS A 36 15.26 3.30 20.76
C LYS A 36 15.22 1.88 20.23
N VAL A 37 16.26 1.11 20.51
CA VAL A 37 16.27 -0.32 20.20
C VAL A 37 14.94 -0.88 20.72
N PRO A 38 14.11 -1.48 19.89
CA PRO A 38 12.80 -1.93 20.32
C PRO A 38 12.97 -2.89 21.49
N ILE A 39 12.12 -2.75 22.51
CA ILE A 39 12.11 -3.68 23.64
C ILE A 39 11.83 -5.07 23.08
N LEU A 40 12.72 -6.03 23.34
CA LEU A 40 12.59 -7.38 22.80
C LEU A 40 11.35 -8.09 23.35
N ALA A 41 10.65 -8.76 22.50
CA ALA A 41 9.55 -9.65 22.86
C ALA A 41 10.08 -10.91 23.53
N LYS A 42 9.29 -11.47 24.44
CA LYS A 42 9.55 -12.82 24.96
C LYS A 42 8.97 -13.86 24.01
N GLY A 43 9.71 -14.96 23.80
CA GLY A 43 9.29 -16.04 22.92
C GLY A 43 9.90 -15.95 21.52
N SER A 44 9.29 -16.62 20.57
CA SER A 44 9.75 -16.71 19.18
C SER A 44 8.65 -16.34 18.20
N VAL A 45 9.05 -15.92 17.02
CA VAL A 45 8.16 -15.71 15.87
C VAL A 45 7.43 -17.01 15.54
N GLN A 46 6.12 -16.90 15.38
CA GLN A 46 5.26 -17.97 14.85
C GLN A 46 4.51 -17.41 13.66
N VAL A 47 4.59 -18.12 12.54
CA VAL A 47 3.80 -17.84 11.35
C VAL A 47 2.71 -18.90 11.19
N ALA A 48 1.56 -18.49 10.66
CA ALA A 48 0.53 -19.43 10.26
C ALA A 48 1.05 -20.36 9.15
N THR A 49 0.55 -21.56 9.06
CA THR A 49 0.86 -22.47 7.94
C THR A 49 0.47 -21.84 6.62
N SER A 50 1.21 -22.11 5.56
CA SER A 50 0.83 -21.67 4.21
C SER A 50 -0.46 -22.38 3.79
N GLU A 51 -1.31 -21.62 3.09
CA GLU A 51 -2.61 -22.08 2.61
C GLU A 51 -2.75 -21.88 1.11
N LYS A 52 -3.46 -22.81 0.48
CA LYS A 52 -3.80 -22.70 -0.93
C LYS A 52 -4.93 -21.67 -1.07
N VAL A 53 -4.64 -20.58 -1.76
CA VAL A 53 -5.59 -19.51 -2.06
C VAL A 53 -6.24 -19.81 -3.41
N SER A 54 -7.56 -19.77 -3.49
CA SER A 54 -8.31 -20.05 -4.73
C SER A 54 -8.83 -18.79 -5.43
N SER A 55 -8.78 -17.64 -4.77
CA SER A 55 -9.24 -16.38 -5.36
C SER A 55 -8.58 -15.16 -4.71
N TRP A 56 -8.43 -14.09 -5.49
CA TRP A 56 -7.89 -12.81 -5.06
C TRP A 56 -8.79 -11.69 -5.59
N SER A 57 -9.73 -11.22 -4.78
CA SER A 57 -10.83 -10.34 -5.24
C SER A 57 -10.63 -8.86 -4.95
N GLN A 58 -9.62 -8.48 -4.16
CA GLN A 58 -9.34 -7.12 -3.71
C GLN A 58 -7.86 -6.78 -3.90
N PRO A 59 -7.47 -5.51 -3.98
CA PRO A 59 -6.07 -5.09 -4.12
C PRO A 59 -5.11 -5.69 -3.07
N PHE A 60 -5.60 -5.89 -1.84
CA PHE A 60 -4.86 -6.50 -0.73
C PHE A 60 -5.50 -7.81 -0.25
N TYR A 61 -5.99 -8.64 -1.18
CA TYR A 61 -6.61 -9.94 -0.95
C TYR A 61 -8.07 -9.87 -0.49
N ASN A 62 -8.37 -9.22 0.62
CA ASN A 62 -9.71 -9.16 1.19
C ASN A 62 -10.01 -7.78 1.79
N ILE A 63 -11.24 -7.57 2.23
CA ILE A 63 -11.70 -6.30 2.80
C ILE A 63 -11.04 -5.92 4.13
N GLN A 64 -10.41 -6.86 4.83
CA GLN A 64 -9.59 -6.57 6.01
C GLN A 64 -8.16 -6.16 5.66
N ASN A 65 -7.79 -6.19 4.37
CA ASN A 65 -6.43 -6.02 3.85
C ASN A 65 -5.42 -7.01 4.49
N LYS A 66 -5.91 -8.14 4.98
CA LYS A 66 -5.09 -9.16 5.62
C LYS A 66 -4.68 -10.20 4.60
N GLN A 67 -3.44 -10.13 4.14
CA GLN A 67 -2.87 -11.11 3.22
C GLN A 67 -2.65 -12.46 3.92
N PRO A 68 -2.89 -13.59 3.21
CA PRO A 68 -2.61 -14.93 3.71
C PRO A 68 -1.11 -15.26 3.63
N ASN A 69 -0.70 -16.31 4.32
CA ASN A 69 0.53 -17.02 3.99
C ASN A 69 0.24 -17.92 2.78
N GLN A 70 0.63 -17.45 1.60
CA GLN A 70 0.26 -18.06 0.33
C GLN A 70 1.10 -19.32 0.07
N SER A 71 0.47 -20.40 -0.42
CA SER A 71 1.18 -21.61 -0.85
C SER A 71 1.44 -21.58 -2.35
N VAL A 72 2.72 -21.73 -2.74
CA VAL A 72 3.18 -21.89 -4.12
C VAL A 72 3.77 -23.28 -4.27
N SER A 73 3.24 -24.07 -5.20
CA SER A 73 3.73 -25.42 -5.52
C SER A 73 4.47 -25.49 -6.86
N GLN A 74 4.25 -24.52 -7.74
CA GLN A 74 4.85 -24.41 -9.06
C GLN A 74 5.80 -23.21 -9.09
N ASN A 75 6.98 -23.38 -9.62
CA ASN A 75 7.97 -22.30 -9.78
C ASN A 75 8.49 -22.17 -11.21
N GLU A 76 8.06 -23.08 -12.10
CA GLU A 76 8.37 -23.01 -13.52
C GLU A 76 7.36 -22.10 -14.22
N LYS A 77 7.87 -21.26 -15.13
CA LYS A 77 7.05 -20.36 -15.91
C LYS A 77 6.15 -21.16 -16.86
N ILE A 78 4.83 -21.01 -16.72
CA ILE A 78 3.84 -21.62 -17.60
C ILE A 78 3.70 -20.76 -18.87
N TRP A 79 3.42 -19.46 -18.68
CA TRP A 79 3.30 -18.51 -19.80
C TRP A 79 3.63 -17.08 -19.36
N ARG A 80 3.88 -16.21 -20.34
CA ARG A 80 4.10 -14.76 -20.15
C ARG A 80 3.51 -14.01 -21.34
N GLU A 81 2.59 -13.10 -21.07
CA GLU A 81 1.88 -12.32 -22.09
C GLU A 81 1.82 -10.85 -21.73
N ARG A 82 1.82 -9.99 -22.76
CA ARG A 82 1.59 -8.55 -22.57
C ARG A 82 0.11 -8.28 -22.39
N ILE A 83 -0.27 -7.73 -21.24
CA ILE A 83 -1.67 -7.42 -20.91
C ILE A 83 -2.10 -6.00 -21.24
N GLY A 84 -1.19 -5.14 -21.72
CA GLY A 84 -1.52 -3.78 -22.06
C GLY A 84 -0.31 -2.87 -22.23
N LYS A 85 -0.49 -1.60 -21.98
CA LYS A 85 0.58 -0.60 -21.99
C LYS A 85 1.08 -0.35 -20.58
N PRO A 86 2.40 -0.16 -20.39
CA PRO A 86 2.95 0.25 -19.11
C PRO A 86 2.44 1.64 -18.75
N ILE A 87 2.47 1.95 -17.46
CA ILE A 87 2.21 3.30 -16.94
C ILE A 87 3.54 4.05 -16.93
N ASP A 88 3.53 5.31 -17.36
CA ASP A 88 4.70 6.20 -17.24
C ASP A 88 5.11 6.35 -15.77
N PHE A 89 6.42 6.43 -15.54
CA PHE A 89 7.15 6.54 -14.27
C PHE A 89 6.33 6.97 -13.03
N ASN A 90 6.45 6.18 -11.96
CA ASN A 90 5.86 6.39 -10.62
C ASN A 90 4.36 6.10 -10.45
N ARG A 91 3.73 5.35 -11.32
CA ARG A 91 2.34 4.92 -11.13
C ARG A 91 2.29 3.42 -10.91
N LEU A 92 1.67 2.99 -9.85
CA LEU A 92 1.43 1.57 -9.60
C LEU A 92 0.41 1.05 -10.62
N LEU A 93 0.74 -0.07 -11.25
CA LEU A 93 -0.24 -0.87 -11.97
C LEU A 93 -1.30 -1.37 -10.97
N ALA A 94 -2.54 -1.44 -11.42
CA ALA A 94 -3.59 -2.06 -10.63
C ALA A 94 -3.19 -3.52 -10.30
N THR A 95 -3.27 -3.90 -9.03
CA THR A 95 -3.08 -5.29 -8.64
C THR A 95 -4.09 -6.15 -9.39
N PRO A 96 -3.66 -7.22 -10.10
CA PRO A 96 -4.58 -8.14 -10.73
C PRO A 96 -5.53 -8.77 -9.72
N ILE A 97 -6.72 -9.10 -10.15
CA ILE A 97 -7.63 -9.95 -9.38
C ILE A 97 -7.82 -11.29 -10.09
N VAL A 98 -8.00 -12.34 -9.31
CA VAL A 98 -8.13 -13.70 -9.83
C VAL A 98 -9.37 -14.37 -9.26
N ILE A 99 -10.28 -14.74 -10.13
CA ILE A 99 -11.57 -15.33 -9.77
C ILE A 99 -11.88 -16.48 -10.73
N LYS A 100 -12.21 -17.64 -10.23
CA LYS A 100 -12.65 -18.79 -11.04
C LYS A 100 -11.69 -19.09 -12.20
N GLU A 101 -10.39 -19.17 -11.95
CA GLU A 101 -9.34 -19.41 -12.96
C GLU A 101 -9.21 -18.32 -14.03
N ALA A 102 -9.84 -17.17 -13.86
CA ALA A 102 -9.66 -16.01 -14.71
C ALA A 102 -8.86 -14.91 -14.01
N ILE A 103 -7.87 -14.37 -14.69
CA ILE A 103 -7.10 -13.21 -14.26
C ILE A 103 -7.70 -11.98 -14.93
N TYR A 104 -8.07 -10.99 -14.12
CA TYR A 104 -8.52 -9.69 -14.59
C TYR A 104 -7.42 -8.67 -14.32
N THR A 105 -7.05 -7.94 -15.36
CA THR A 105 -6.00 -6.90 -15.30
C THR A 105 -6.53 -5.59 -15.82
N LEU A 106 -6.05 -4.48 -15.24
CA LEU A 106 -6.33 -3.12 -15.67
C LEU A 106 -5.00 -2.45 -16.00
N ASP A 107 -4.81 -2.08 -17.26
CA ASP A 107 -3.56 -1.47 -17.70
C ASP A 107 -3.50 0.04 -17.47
N GLY A 108 -2.34 0.62 -17.78
CA GLY A 108 -2.10 2.06 -17.65
C GLY A 108 -3.00 2.94 -18.51
N THR A 109 -3.64 2.42 -19.53
CA THR A 109 -4.56 3.15 -20.41
C THR A 109 -6.03 2.91 -20.10
N HIS A 110 -6.33 2.32 -18.93
CA HIS A 110 -7.67 2.00 -18.47
C HIS A 110 -8.37 0.95 -19.34
N LYS A 111 -7.59 -0.02 -19.84
CA LYS A 111 -8.10 -1.18 -20.53
C LYS A 111 -8.22 -2.37 -19.58
N LEU A 112 -9.42 -2.94 -19.50
CA LEU A 112 -9.73 -4.13 -18.71
C LEU A 112 -9.59 -5.38 -19.59
N THR A 113 -8.85 -6.38 -19.10
CA THR A 113 -8.62 -7.64 -19.83
C THR A 113 -8.95 -8.82 -18.92
N LYS A 114 -9.64 -9.82 -19.45
CA LYS A 114 -9.86 -11.13 -18.85
C LYS A 114 -9.02 -12.17 -19.57
N THR A 115 -8.19 -12.88 -18.83
CA THR A 115 -7.26 -13.90 -19.34
C THR A 115 -7.48 -15.21 -18.60
N ASN A 116 -7.44 -16.35 -19.29
CA ASN A 116 -7.45 -17.64 -18.64
C ASN A 116 -6.12 -17.85 -17.91
N MET A 117 -6.18 -18.19 -16.61
CA MET A 117 -5.01 -18.30 -15.74
C MET A 117 -4.06 -19.43 -16.18
N LEU A 118 -4.58 -20.55 -16.66
CA LEU A 118 -3.78 -21.72 -16.98
C LEU A 118 -3.20 -21.68 -18.38
N THR A 119 -3.95 -21.13 -19.36
CA THR A 119 -3.53 -21.14 -20.79
C THR A 119 -2.90 -19.84 -21.25
N GLY A 120 -3.14 -18.72 -20.54
CA GLY A 120 -2.74 -17.38 -20.99
C GLY A 120 -3.63 -16.82 -22.10
N GLU A 121 -4.66 -17.55 -22.54
CA GLU A 121 -5.55 -17.11 -23.59
C GLU A 121 -6.38 -15.90 -23.13
N ARG A 122 -6.40 -14.85 -23.96
CA ARG A 122 -7.25 -13.69 -23.74
C ARG A 122 -8.69 -14.04 -24.07
N ILE A 123 -9.56 -14.01 -23.04
CA ILE A 123 -10.99 -14.31 -23.20
C ILE A 123 -11.72 -13.11 -23.81
N TRP A 124 -11.48 -11.91 -23.24
CA TRP A 124 -11.96 -10.65 -23.77
C TRP A 124 -11.13 -9.46 -23.27
N GLU A 125 -11.23 -8.32 -23.95
CA GLU A 125 -10.69 -7.03 -23.51
C GLU A 125 -11.69 -5.90 -23.76
N LYS A 126 -11.65 -4.86 -22.94
CA LYS A 126 -12.52 -3.69 -23.01
C LYS A 126 -11.71 -2.41 -22.80
N GLU A 127 -11.76 -1.49 -23.73
CA GLU A 127 -11.35 -0.12 -23.51
C GLU A 127 -12.47 0.61 -22.77
N ILE A 128 -12.17 1.11 -21.56
CA ILE A 128 -13.19 1.71 -20.68
C ILE A 128 -13.37 3.19 -21.03
N ALA A 129 -12.28 3.92 -21.17
CA ALA A 129 -12.29 5.32 -21.57
C ALA A 129 -10.93 5.74 -22.13
N GLN A 130 -10.94 6.59 -23.15
CA GLN A 130 -9.70 7.15 -23.70
C GLN A 130 -9.11 8.20 -22.77
N ASN A 131 -7.78 8.29 -22.73
CA ASN A 131 -7.03 9.28 -21.95
C ASN A 131 -7.26 9.21 -20.42
N LYS A 132 -7.70 8.07 -19.91
CA LYS A 132 -7.84 7.77 -18.50
C LYS A 132 -6.79 6.73 -18.08
N ASN A 133 -6.29 6.82 -16.85
CA ASN A 133 -5.32 5.84 -16.34
C ASN A 133 -6.00 4.92 -15.34
N GLY A 134 -5.84 3.62 -15.52
CA GLY A 134 -6.33 2.61 -14.58
C GLY A 134 -5.61 2.72 -13.25
N LEU A 135 -6.35 2.65 -12.14
CA LEU A 135 -5.81 2.71 -10.78
C LEU A 135 -6.05 1.41 -10.03
N SER A 136 -7.26 0.87 -10.08
CA SER A 136 -7.66 -0.21 -9.20
C SER A 136 -8.75 -1.08 -9.80
N LEU A 137 -8.72 -2.36 -9.40
CA LEU A 137 -9.74 -3.38 -9.63
C LEU A 137 -10.26 -3.91 -8.30
N SER A 138 -11.55 -4.22 -8.26
CA SER A 138 -12.18 -5.00 -7.19
C SER A 138 -13.30 -5.86 -7.73
N TYR A 139 -13.61 -6.95 -7.04
CA TYR A 139 -14.67 -7.87 -7.42
C TYR A 139 -15.52 -8.24 -6.21
N THR A 140 -16.83 -8.23 -6.40
CA THR A 140 -17.81 -8.77 -5.45
C THR A 140 -19.14 -9.06 -6.14
N ASN A 141 -19.84 -10.10 -5.72
CA ASN A 141 -21.18 -10.45 -6.21
C ASN A 141 -21.26 -10.47 -7.75
N ASP A 142 -20.35 -11.21 -8.39
CA ASP A 142 -20.26 -11.39 -9.85
C ASP A 142 -20.15 -10.07 -10.64
N LYS A 143 -19.57 -9.03 -10.00
CA LYS A 143 -19.31 -7.73 -10.61
C LYS A 143 -17.86 -7.30 -10.42
N LEU A 144 -17.32 -6.74 -11.49
CA LEU A 144 -16.03 -6.10 -11.53
C LEU A 144 -16.20 -4.59 -11.42
N PHE A 145 -15.32 -3.95 -10.66
CA PHE A 145 -15.28 -2.50 -10.51
C PHE A 145 -13.90 -2.00 -10.86
N THR A 146 -13.85 -1.08 -11.81
CA THR A 146 -12.61 -0.40 -12.22
C THR A 146 -12.66 1.05 -11.79
N LEU A 147 -11.54 1.57 -11.30
CA LEU A 147 -11.38 2.96 -10.93
C LEU A 147 -10.19 3.55 -11.68
N SER A 148 -10.37 4.73 -12.25
CA SER A 148 -9.28 5.50 -12.84
C SER A 148 -8.68 6.51 -11.86
N THR A 149 -7.48 7.00 -12.15
CA THR A 149 -6.79 8.01 -11.32
C THR A 149 -7.49 9.35 -11.24
N ASP A 150 -8.36 9.67 -12.17
CA ASP A 150 -9.14 10.90 -12.23
C ASP A 150 -10.60 10.75 -11.77
N GLY A 151 -10.97 9.56 -11.24
CA GLY A 151 -12.23 9.35 -10.55
C GLY A 151 -13.35 8.73 -11.40
N LEU A 152 -13.03 8.16 -12.57
CA LEU A 152 -14.02 7.40 -13.33
C LEU A 152 -14.16 6.00 -12.75
N LEU A 153 -15.33 5.69 -12.20
CA LEU A 153 -15.71 4.38 -11.66
C LEU A 153 -16.68 3.69 -12.60
N THR A 154 -16.33 2.46 -13.00
CA THR A 154 -17.16 1.67 -13.92
C THR A 154 -17.40 0.26 -13.34
N ALA A 155 -18.63 -0.21 -13.43
CA ALA A 155 -19.00 -1.57 -13.07
C ALA A 155 -19.28 -2.42 -14.31
N PHE A 156 -18.83 -3.68 -14.26
CA PHE A 156 -19.01 -4.67 -15.30
C PHE A 156 -19.56 -5.98 -14.70
N ASP A 157 -20.23 -6.76 -15.55
CA ASP A 157 -20.44 -8.19 -15.28
C ASP A 157 -19.18 -9.02 -15.63
N GLU A 158 -19.22 -10.34 -15.37
CA GLU A 158 -18.09 -11.23 -15.68
C GLU A 158 -17.85 -11.43 -17.18
N GLU A 159 -18.83 -11.10 -18.03
CA GLU A 159 -18.76 -11.13 -19.50
C GLU A 159 -18.16 -9.85 -20.07
N GLY A 160 -17.91 -8.84 -19.20
CA GLY A 160 -17.36 -7.55 -19.60
C GLY A 160 -18.39 -6.58 -20.16
N ASN A 161 -19.67 -6.78 -19.91
CA ASN A 161 -20.71 -5.81 -20.25
C ASN A 161 -20.75 -4.73 -19.17
N GLN A 162 -20.75 -3.47 -19.58
CA GLN A 162 -20.86 -2.34 -18.67
C GLN A 162 -22.24 -2.28 -18.04
N LEU A 163 -22.30 -2.34 -16.72
CA LEU A 163 -23.54 -2.24 -15.95
C LEU A 163 -23.93 -0.79 -15.67
N TRP A 164 -22.94 -0.02 -15.23
CA TRP A 164 -23.08 1.41 -14.97
C TRP A 164 -21.69 2.08 -14.92
N GLN A 165 -21.69 3.40 -15.04
CA GLN A 165 -20.49 4.22 -14.95
C GLN A 165 -20.79 5.52 -14.23
N LYS A 166 -19.84 6.01 -13.45
CA LYS A 166 -19.95 7.28 -12.72
C LYS A 166 -18.60 7.99 -12.69
N ASP A 167 -18.59 9.26 -13.11
CA ASP A 167 -17.43 10.13 -13.02
C ASP A 167 -17.60 11.07 -11.83
N PHE A 168 -16.67 11.00 -10.88
CA PHE A 168 -16.65 11.86 -9.70
C PHE A 168 -15.97 13.20 -9.98
N ALA A 169 -15.27 13.34 -11.11
CA ALA A 169 -14.49 14.52 -11.50
C ALA A 169 -13.49 14.99 -10.42
N VAL A 170 -13.05 14.05 -9.59
CA VAL A 170 -12.08 14.27 -8.50
C VAL A 170 -11.06 13.15 -8.56
N ALA A 171 -9.77 13.50 -8.55
CA ALA A 171 -8.71 12.54 -8.58
C ALA A 171 -8.79 11.54 -7.41
N THR A 172 -8.38 10.31 -7.69
CA THR A 172 -8.30 9.21 -6.72
C THR A 172 -6.89 8.61 -6.77
N ARG A 173 -6.39 8.17 -5.63
CA ARG A 173 -5.08 7.50 -5.49
C ARG A 173 -5.15 6.31 -4.56
N ALA A 174 -6.28 6.12 -3.86
CA ALA A 174 -6.57 4.95 -3.05
C ALA A 174 -7.26 3.89 -3.91
N PRO A 175 -6.87 2.61 -3.79
CA PRO A 175 -7.61 1.53 -4.41
C PRO A 175 -9.06 1.50 -3.93
N ILE A 176 -9.98 1.16 -4.85
CA ILE A 176 -11.38 0.93 -4.49
C ILE A 176 -11.52 -0.42 -3.79
N ILE A 177 -12.35 -0.48 -2.76
CA ILE A 177 -12.66 -1.71 -2.03
C ILE A 177 -14.15 -2.01 -2.20
N ALA A 178 -14.46 -3.27 -2.46
CA ALA A 178 -15.82 -3.76 -2.65
C ALA A 178 -16.18 -4.81 -1.59
N ASP A 179 -17.34 -4.68 -0.97
CA ASP A 179 -17.90 -5.67 -0.02
C ASP A 179 -19.37 -5.90 -0.28
N ARG A 180 -19.70 -7.04 -0.85
CA ARG A 180 -21.08 -7.41 -1.18
C ARG A 180 -21.78 -6.33 -2.00
N ASN A 181 -22.67 -5.56 -1.37
CA ASN A 181 -23.47 -4.54 -2.03
C ASN A 181 -22.90 -3.11 -1.89
N ILE A 182 -21.69 -2.96 -1.35
CA ILE A 182 -21.12 -1.68 -0.98
C ILE A 182 -19.74 -1.50 -1.65
N LEU A 183 -19.47 -0.29 -2.15
CA LEU A 183 -18.16 0.16 -2.58
C LEU A 183 -17.68 1.29 -1.67
N TYR A 184 -16.39 1.29 -1.40
CA TYR A 184 -15.70 2.28 -0.60
C TYR A 184 -14.67 3.02 -1.45
N LEU A 185 -14.86 4.31 -1.64
CA LEU A 185 -14.03 5.19 -2.44
C LEU A 185 -13.43 6.30 -1.57
N ILE A 186 -12.12 6.53 -1.69
CA ILE A 186 -11.43 7.67 -1.06
C ILE A 186 -10.86 8.54 -2.16
N THR A 187 -11.18 9.84 -2.15
CA THR A 187 -10.67 10.82 -3.11
C THR A 187 -9.47 11.59 -2.57
N THR A 188 -8.71 12.24 -3.46
CA THR A 188 -7.59 13.12 -3.07
C THR A 188 -8.05 14.36 -2.31
N HIS A 189 -9.33 14.68 -2.32
CA HIS A 189 -9.92 15.74 -1.51
C HIS A 189 -10.35 15.27 -0.12
N ASN A 190 -9.85 14.12 0.35
CA ASN A 190 -10.22 13.52 1.64
C ASN A 190 -11.74 13.31 1.79
N GLN A 191 -12.41 12.96 0.70
CA GLN A 191 -13.78 12.49 0.73
C GLN A 191 -13.79 10.97 0.81
N PHE A 192 -14.52 10.43 1.75
CA PHE A 192 -14.88 9.01 1.81
C PHE A 192 -16.31 8.86 1.34
N ILE A 193 -16.51 8.12 0.25
CA ILE A 193 -17.81 7.98 -0.42
C ILE A 193 -18.19 6.51 -0.43
N VAL A 194 -19.38 6.21 0.06
CA VAL A 194 -19.91 4.86 0.14
C VAL A 194 -21.05 4.72 -0.85
N LEU A 195 -20.94 3.72 -1.73
CA LEU A 195 -21.81 3.55 -2.89
C LEU A 195 -22.46 2.16 -2.90
N ASN A 196 -23.63 2.07 -3.51
CA ASN A 196 -24.29 0.82 -3.80
C ASN A 196 -23.68 0.17 -5.07
N THR A 197 -23.27 -1.11 -4.98
CA THR A 197 -22.67 -1.84 -6.11
C THR A 197 -23.61 -2.06 -7.28
N LYS A 198 -24.93 -2.04 -7.06
CA LYS A 198 -25.93 -2.32 -8.11
C LYS A 198 -26.05 -1.19 -9.13
N ASN A 199 -25.92 0.07 -8.70
CA ASN A 199 -26.24 1.22 -9.53
C ASN A 199 -25.31 2.42 -9.32
N GLY A 200 -24.28 2.31 -8.46
CA GLY A 200 -23.35 3.42 -8.16
C GLY A 200 -23.99 4.56 -7.37
N ASN A 201 -25.21 4.39 -6.84
CA ASN A 201 -25.81 5.44 -6.02
C ASN A 201 -25.08 5.59 -4.69
N GLU A 202 -24.91 6.84 -4.27
CA GLU A 202 -24.30 7.17 -2.99
C GLU A 202 -25.27 6.79 -1.86
N LEU A 203 -24.72 6.08 -0.87
CA LEU A 203 -25.41 5.72 0.36
C LEU A 203 -25.16 6.78 1.43
N TRP A 204 -23.90 7.13 1.62
CA TRP A 204 -23.47 8.20 2.51
C TRP A 204 -22.04 8.65 2.15
N ARG A 205 -21.63 9.79 2.66
CA ARG A 205 -20.25 10.29 2.53
C ARG A 205 -19.78 10.99 3.79
N TYR A 206 -18.48 11.06 3.93
CA TYR A 206 -17.80 11.88 4.92
C TYR A 206 -16.68 12.68 4.25
N GLN A 207 -16.41 13.86 4.74
CA GLN A 207 -15.31 14.68 4.28
C GLN A 207 -14.59 15.29 5.47
N THR A 208 -13.26 15.18 5.47
CA THR A 208 -12.39 15.88 6.40
C THR A 208 -11.65 17.02 5.68
N THR A 209 -10.73 17.68 6.37
CA THR A 209 -9.97 18.81 5.82
C THR A 209 -9.18 18.42 4.57
N LEU A 210 -9.03 19.39 3.65
CA LEU A 210 -8.22 19.17 2.46
C LEU A 210 -6.75 19.00 2.83
N PRO A 211 -6.04 18.04 2.25
CA PRO A 211 -4.63 17.85 2.52
C PRO A 211 -3.80 18.96 1.86
N GLN A 212 -2.75 19.41 2.54
CA GLN A 212 -1.80 20.39 1.98
C GLN A 212 -0.83 19.74 0.98
N THR A 213 -0.53 18.45 1.18
CA THR A 213 0.39 17.66 0.36
C THR A 213 -0.20 16.27 0.15
N LEU A 214 0.06 15.69 -1.02
CA LEU A 214 -0.40 14.34 -1.36
C LEU A 214 0.79 13.47 -1.75
N LEU A 215 0.88 12.26 -1.18
CA LEU A 215 1.75 11.21 -1.69
C LEU A 215 1.17 10.63 -2.98
N THR A 216 2.00 9.90 -3.72
CA THR A 216 1.60 9.25 -4.97
C THR A 216 0.53 8.18 -4.73
N ASN A 217 0.61 7.49 -3.60
CA ASN A 217 -0.31 6.42 -3.21
C ASN A 217 -1.06 6.79 -1.93
N MET A 218 -2.32 6.41 -1.87
CA MET A 218 -3.17 6.51 -0.68
C MET A 218 -3.61 5.10 -0.26
N ALA A 219 -3.73 4.89 1.03
CA ALA A 219 -4.23 3.64 1.58
C ALA A 219 -5.74 3.49 1.32
N PRO A 220 -6.22 2.28 1.00
CA PRO A 220 -7.65 1.99 0.95
C PRO A 220 -8.26 1.89 2.35
N ALA A 221 -9.59 1.84 2.43
CA ALA A 221 -10.30 1.48 3.64
C ALA A 221 -10.13 -0.01 3.98
N ALA A 222 -10.39 -0.36 5.24
CA ALA A 222 -10.54 -1.74 5.69
C ALA A 222 -11.86 -1.91 6.46
N LYS A 223 -12.49 -3.07 6.40
CA LYS A 223 -13.76 -3.31 7.11
C LYS A 223 -13.77 -4.66 7.82
N SER A 224 -14.32 -4.68 9.02
CA SER A 224 -14.66 -5.91 9.74
C SER A 224 -15.73 -5.62 10.79
N LYS A 225 -16.59 -6.61 11.08
CA LYS A 225 -17.57 -6.56 12.19
C LYS A 225 -18.41 -5.27 12.24
N GLY A 226 -18.86 -4.78 11.08
CA GLY A 226 -19.68 -3.56 11.00
C GLY A 226 -18.91 -2.24 11.14
N VAL A 227 -17.59 -2.27 11.32
CA VAL A 227 -16.75 -1.06 11.38
C VAL A 227 -15.92 -0.95 10.12
N VAL A 228 -15.98 0.21 9.45
CA VAL A 228 -15.06 0.58 8.36
C VAL A 228 -14.03 1.59 8.87
N VAL A 229 -12.76 1.28 8.64
CA VAL A 229 -11.61 2.10 9.05
C VAL A 229 -11.03 2.79 7.83
N VAL A 230 -10.97 4.11 7.86
CA VAL A 230 -10.63 4.96 6.72
C VAL A 230 -9.41 5.82 7.03
N PRO A 231 -8.29 5.62 6.33
CA PRO A 231 -7.13 6.49 6.43
C PRO A 231 -7.27 7.71 5.51
N PHE A 232 -6.94 8.90 6.02
CA PHE A 232 -6.95 10.15 5.27
C PHE A 232 -5.55 10.72 5.07
N SER A 233 -5.40 11.55 4.04
CA SER A 233 -4.10 12.17 3.68
C SER A 233 -3.57 13.15 4.73
N THR A 234 -4.43 13.59 5.66
CA THR A 234 -4.06 14.45 6.80
C THR A 234 -3.43 13.69 7.97
N GLY A 235 -3.32 12.37 7.88
CA GLY A 235 -2.85 11.51 8.97
C GLY A 235 -3.94 11.08 9.95
N GLU A 236 -5.17 11.50 9.70
CA GLU A 236 -6.35 11.01 10.43
C GLU A 236 -6.70 9.60 9.98
N VAL A 237 -7.02 8.72 10.93
CA VAL A 237 -7.69 7.44 10.69
C VAL A 237 -8.99 7.45 11.46
N ILE A 238 -10.08 7.23 10.75
CA ILE A 238 -11.42 7.32 11.32
C ILE A 238 -12.12 5.97 11.20
N GLY A 239 -12.69 5.50 12.31
CA GLY A 239 -13.61 4.37 12.36
C GLY A 239 -15.05 4.84 12.25
N PHE A 240 -15.80 4.28 11.29
CA PHE A 240 -17.23 4.53 11.13
C PHE A 240 -18.02 3.26 11.34
N ASP A 241 -19.24 3.37 11.80
CA ASP A 241 -20.26 2.35 11.59
C ASP A 241 -20.52 2.22 10.08
N ALA A 242 -20.31 1.03 9.54
CA ALA A 242 -20.28 0.81 8.10
C ALA A 242 -21.64 1.00 7.42
N ASP A 243 -22.74 0.80 8.16
CA ASP A 243 -24.10 0.86 7.62
C ASP A 243 -24.67 2.28 7.70
N SER A 244 -24.49 2.94 8.84
CA SER A 244 -25.05 4.27 9.08
C SER A 244 -24.13 5.43 8.72
N GLY A 245 -22.81 5.18 8.60
CA GLY A 245 -21.81 6.24 8.45
C GLY A 245 -21.53 7.05 9.71
N LEU A 246 -22.04 6.59 10.88
CA LEU A 246 -21.79 7.25 12.14
C LEU A 246 -20.31 7.16 12.51
N LEU A 247 -19.70 8.29 12.85
CA LEU A 247 -18.32 8.34 13.33
C LEU A 247 -18.25 7.70 14.72
N LEU A 248 -17.40 6.66 14.86
CA LEU A 248 -17.17 5.95 16.11
C LEU A 248 -15.95 6.49 16.86
N TRP A 249 -14.84 6.69 16.15
CA TRP A 249 -13.59 7.16 16.74
C TRP A 249 -12.68 7.79 15.69
N ILE A 250 -11.71 8.60 16.16
CA ILE A 250 -10.64 9.21 15.36
C ILE A 250 -9.30 8.92 16.04
N GLN A 251 -8.29 8.55 15.24
CA GLN A 251 -6.90 8.45 15.62
C GLN A 251 -6.03 9.33 14.72
N MET A 252 -5.04 10.02 15.30
CA MET A 252 -4.04 10.77 14.56
C MET A 252 -2.74 9.96 14.49
N MET A 253 -2.31 9.64 13.28
CA MET A 253 -1.09 8.87 13.02
C MET A 253 0.12 9.81 12.84
N VAL A 254 0.28 10.76 13.76
CA VAL A 254 1.41 11.68 13.83
C VAL A 254 2.25 11.36 15.06
N GLY A 255 3.56 11.19 14.87
CA GLY A 255 4.47 10.94 15.99
C GLY A 255 4.56 12.14 16.94
N ASN A 256 4.93 11.88 18.19
CA ASN A 256 5.10 12.88 19.26
C ASN A 256 6.34 13.81 19.08
N ARG A 257 6.94 13.84 17.90
CA ARG A 257 8.04 14.76 17.60
C ARG A 257 7.49 16.13 17.21
N PRO A 258 8.14 17.24 17.62
CA PRO A 258 7.87 18.54 17.00
C PRO A 258 8.00 18.33 15.50
N GLN A 259 6.96 18.67 14.76
CA GLN A 259 6.87 18.45 13.33
C GLN A 259 8.14 18.96 12.65
N ASP A 260 8.98 18.05 12.21
CA ASP A 260 9.88 18.36 11.14
C ASP A 260 8.95 18.67 9.96
N LEU A 261 8.95 19.92 9.50
CA LEU A 261 8.07 20.42 8.43
C LEU A 261 8.22 19.64 7.11
N THR A 262 9.16 18.68 7.08
CA THR A 262 9.44 17.77 5.98
C THR A 262 8.69 16.44 6.06
N GLU A 263 8.09 16.08 7.21
CA GLU A 263 7.34 14.81 7.35
C GLU A 263 5.90 14.99 6.88
N VAL A 264 5.53 14.27 5.82
CA VAL A 264 4.14 14.23 5.33
C VAL A 264 3.34 13.29 6.23
N PRO A 265 2.26 13.75 6.89
CA PRO A 265 1.48 12.93 7.84
C PRO A 265 0.64 11.85 7.16
N GLN A 266 0.72 11.72 5.86
CA GLN A 266 -0.11 10.84 5.06
C GLN A 266 0.09 9.35 5.39
N ILE A 267 -0.99 8.58 5.32
CA ILE A 267 -1.00 7.13 5.48
C ILE A 267 -1.05 6.49 4.09
N ALA A 268 0.02 5.78 3.72
CA ALA A 268 0.12 5.04 2.47
C ALA A 268 -0.14 3.54 2.64
N ALA A 269 0.16 3.00 3.83
CA ALA A 269 -0.06 1.60 4.17
C ALA A 269 -1.53 1.34 4.52
N ALA A 270 -2.11 0.30 3.93
CA ALA A 270 -3.50 -0.06 4.22
C ALA A 270 -3.67 -0.47 5.70
N PRO A 271 -4.76 -0.06 6.38
CA PRO A 271 -5.15 -0.63 7.66
C PRO A 271 -5.34 -2.13 7.56
N VAL A 272 -4.80 -2.91 8.50
CA VAL A 272 -5.00 -4.36 8.52
C VAL A 272 -5.81 -4.75 9.73
N ILE A 273 -6.90 -5.50 9.52
CA ILE A 273 -7.80 -5.91 10.61
C ILE A 273 -7.69 -7.40 10.87
N GLU A 274 -7.50 -7.76 12.15
CA GLU A 274 -7.61 -9.13 12.63
C GLU A 274 -8.43 -9.19 13.93
N GLY A 275 -9.56 -9.89 13.88
CA GLY A 275 -10.46 -10.00 15.03
C GLY A 275 -11.05 -8.64 15.44
N ASP A 276 -10.72 -8.18 16.66
CA ASP A 276 -11.15 -6.90 17.23
C ASP A 276 -10.05 -5.83 17.24
N VAL A 277 -8.98 -6.06 16.48
CA VAL A 277 -7.81 -5.18 16.44
C VAL A 277 -7.61 -4.68 15.02
N VAL A 278 -7.37 -3.39 14.89
CA VAL A 278 -6.84 -2.77 13.67
C VAL A 278 -5.40 -2.35 13.88
N TYR A 279 -4.54 -2.70 12.94
CA TYR A 279 -3.14 -2.32 12.88
C TYR A 279 -3.00 -1.20 11.87
N LEU A 280 -2.46 -0.07 12.32
CA LEU A 280 -2.30 1.15 11.56
C LEU A 280 -0.82 1.48 11.43
N THR A 281 -0.42 1.88 10.24
CA THR A 281 0.97 2.23 9.95
C THR A 281 1.01 3.58 9.22
N GLY A 282 1.60 4.58 9.87
CA GLY A 282 1.81 5.90 9.28
C GLY A 282 3.16 6.01 8.58
N HIS A 283 3.29 6.94 7.65
CA HIS A 283 4.56 7.23 6.99
C HIS A 283 5.56 7.91 7.95
N ALA A 284 5.07 8.76 8.86
CA ALA A 284 5.84 9.58 9.78
C ALA A 284 6.30 8.82 11.04
N ASN A 285 6.99 7.69 10.88
CA ASN A 285 7.62 6.93 11.97
C ASN A 285 6.69 6.62 13.15
N PHE A 286 5.44 6.27 12.89
CA PHE A 286 4.47 5.94 13.91
C PHE A 286 3.54 4.81 13.44
N SER A 287 3.43 3.75 14.24
CA SER A 287 2.52 2.63 13.98
C SER A 287 1.93 2.11 15.29
N GLY A 288 0.80 1.43 15.22
CA GLY A 288 0.17 0.89 16.42
C GLY A 288 -0.96 -0.09 16.16
N ALA A 289 -1.41 -0.70 17.24
CA ALA A 289 -2.61 -1.53 17.29
C ALA A 289 -3.68 -0.85 18.13
N TYR A 290 -4.91 -0.89 17.64
CA TYR A 290 -6.04 -0.20 18.24
C TYR A 290 -7.26 -1.12 18.29
N SER A 291 -8.15 -0.85 19.23
CA SER A 291 -9.46 -1.50 19.27
C SER A 291 -10.26 -1.12 18.01
N LEU A 292 -10.72 -2.10 17.26
CA LEU A 292 -11.53 -1.86 16.06
C LEU A 292 -12.81 -1.07 16.38
N LYS A 293 -13.45 -1.39 17.50
CA LYS A 293 -14.74 -0.80 17.88
C LYS A 293 -14.63 0.60 18.50
N THR A 294 -13.58 0.84 19.31
CA THR A 294 -13.47 2.07 20.13
C THR A 294 -12.30 2.97 19.74
N GLY A 295 -11.39 2.51 18.89
CA GLY A 295 -10.15 3.23 18.60
C GLY A 295 -9.13 3.25 19.73
N GLU A 296 -9.43 2.63 20.89
CA GLU A 296 -8.53 2.61 22.04
C GLU A 296 -7.18 2.01 21.69
N THR A 297 -6.10 2.71 22.05
CA THR A 297 -4.72 2.29 21.79
C THR A 297 -4.36 1.06 22.64
N LYS A 298 -3.90 0.00 21.98
CA LYS A 298 -3.35 -1.19 22.64
C LYS A 298 -1.85 -1.08 22.82
N TRP A 299 -1.16 -0.67 21.78
CA TRP A 299 0.26 -0.34 21.81
C TRP A 299 0.64 0.55 20.61
N THR A 300 1.77 1.23 20.71
CA THR A 300 2.37 2.03 19.64
C THR A 300 3.87 1.81 19.58
N VAL A 301 4.44 2.02 18.38
CA VAL A 301 5.88 1.96 18.12
C VAL A 301 6.31 3.12 17.22
N ASN A 302 7.57 3.53 17.34
CA ASN A 302 8.14 4.63 16.55
C ASN A 302 8.77 4.10 15.24
N PHE A 303 8.01 3.31 14.51
CA PHE A 303 8.33 2.87 13.15
C PHE A 303 7.23 3.33 12.21
N GLY A 304 7.59 3.79 11.03
CA GLY A 304 6.65 4.05 9.94
C GLY A 304 6.91 3.12 8.76
N SER A 305 5.90 2.92 7.93
CA SER A 305 6.02 2.17 6.69
C SER A 305 5.13 2.77 5.60
N ARG A 306 5.55 2.62 4.37
CA ARG A 306 4.71 2.88 3.19
C ARG A 306 4.00 1.63 2.69
N LEU A 307 4.48 0.46 3.10
CA LEU A 307 3.94 -0.83 2.71
C LEU A 307 3.00 -1.36 3.78
N THR A 308 1.94 -2.01 3.34
CA THR A 308 0.97 -2.67 4.22
C THR A 308 1.66 -3.79 4.98
N PRO A 309 1.57 -3.83 6.32
CA PRO A 309 2.21 -4.88 7.12
C PRO A 309 1.51 -6.22 6.94
N ILE A 310 2.25 -7.31 7.19
CA ILE A 310 1.73 -8.67 7.16
C ILE A 310 1.48 -9.17 8.57
N LEU A 311 0.30 -9.74 8.79
CA LEU A 311 -0.06 -10.44 10.03
C LEU A 311 -0.03 -11.95 9.80
N SER A 312 0.78 -12.67 10.56
CA SER A 312 0.80 -14.13 10.50
C SER A 312 1.14 -14.73 11.86
N GLY A 313 0.37 -15.73 12.31
CA GLY A 313 0.55 -16.33 13.61
C GLY A 313 0.48 -15.31 14.76
N ASN A 314 1.55 -15.18 15.54
CA ASN A 314 1.67 -14.19 16.62
C ASN A 314 2.38 -12.90 16.20
N THR A 315 2.73 -12.75 14.92
CA THR A 315 3.70 -11.74 14.45
C THR A 315 3.08 -10.76 13.47
N LEU A 316 3.49 -9.50 13.57
CA LEU A 316 3.33 -8.46 12.56
C LEU A 316 4.70 -8.18 11.93
N PHE A 317 4.82 -8.39 10.62
CA PHE A 317 6.01 -8.04 9.85
C PHE A 317 5.79 -6.70 9.14
N MET A 318 6.73 -5.79 9.32
CA MET A 318 6.67 -4.45 8.75
C MET A 318 8.02 -4.04 8.18
N LEU A 319 8.03 -3.55 6.96
CA LEU A 319 9.20 -2.92 6.36
C LEU A 319 9.15 -1.42 6.62
N THR A 320 10.11 -0.90 7.37
CA THR A 320 10.14 0.51 7.75
C THR A 320 10.57 1.41 6.57
N THR A 321 10.29 2.70 6.70
CA THR A 321 10.78 3.72 5.74
C THR A 321 12.30 3.83 5.69
N GLN A 322 13.02 3.19 6.62
CA GLN A 322 14.49 3.13 6.71
C GLN A 322 15.05 1.81 6.14
N ASN A 323 14.23 1.03 5.42
CA ASN A 323 14.59 -0.30 4.89
C ASN A 323 14.94 -1.33 5.97
N GLU A 324 14.33 -1.20 7.14
CA GLU A 324 14.43 -2.18 8.22
C GLU A 324 13.19 -3.07 8.20
N LEU A 325 13.37 -4.37 8.10
CA LEU A 325 12.30 -5.33 8.32
C LEU A 325 12.25 -5.66 9.81
N VAL A 326 11.12 -5.44 10.40
CA VAL A 326 10.90 -5.71 11.83
C VAL A 326 9.79 -6.76 11.99
N ALA A 327 10.03 -7.72 12.89
CA ALA A 327 9.03 -8.67 13.35
C ALA A 327 8.58 -8.27 14.75
N LEU A 328 7.32 -7.86 14.87
CA LEU A 328 6.72 -7.42 16.13
C LEU A 328 5.75 -8.48 16.66
N ASP A 329 5.77 -8.71 17.97
CA ASP A 329 4.68 -9.39 18.64
C ASP A 329 3.39 -8.56 18.46
N LYS A 330 2.41 -9.10 17.76
CA LYS A 330 1.21 -8.35 17.38
C LYS A 330 0.32 -7.95 18.58
N LYS A 331 0.49 -8.58 19.75
CA LYS A 331 -0.25 -8.25 20.97
C LYS A 331 0.37 -7.11 21.75
N THR A 332 1.70 -7.01 21.74
CA THR A 332 2.45 -6.10 22.62
C THR A 332 3.22 -5.02 21.89
N GLY A 333 3.41 -5.12 20.56
CA GLY A 333 4.25 -4.22 19.76
C GLY A 333 5.76 -4.37 20.03
N LYS A 334 6.20 -5.36 20.83
CA LYS A 334 7.61 -5.60 21.09
C LYS A 334 8.24 -6.34 19.94
N ALA A 335 9.49 -6.03 19.60
CA ALA A 335 10.19 -6.67 18.49
C ALA A 335 10.75 -8.04 18.91
N PHE A 336 10.51 -9.05 18.09
CA PHE A 336 11.27 -10.31 18.13
C PHE A 336 12.65 -10.10 17.52
N TRP A 337 12.72 -9.42 16.36
CA TRP A 337 13.95 -9.07 15.68
C TRP A 337 13.75 -7.86 14.75
N LEU A 338 14.87 -7.23 14.39
CA LEU A 338 14.96 -6.16 13.41
C LEU A 338 16.21 -6.39 12.56
N LYS A 339 16.07 -6.29 11.24
CA LYS A 339 17.15 -6.45 10.27
C LYS A 339 17.08 -5.40 9.16
N VAL A 340 18.23 -4.89 8.76
CA VAL A 340 18.35 -3.92 7.66
C VAL A 340 18.56 -4.67 6.34
N TYR A 341 17.77 -4.33 5.33
CA TYR A 341 17.91 -4.85 3.98
C TYR A 341 18.08 -3.68 3.01
N LYS A 342 19.32 -3.37 2.69
CA LYS A 342 19.65 -2.31 1.72
C LYS A 342 19.28 -2.77 0.32
N THR A 343 18.74 -1.85 -0.47
CA THR A 343 18.62 -1.96 -1.92
C THR A 343 19.71 -1.10 -2.55
N GLU A 344 20.20 -1.49 -3.74
CA GLU A 344 21.25 -0.75 -4.43
C GLU A 344 20.66 0.38 -5.29
N ASP A 345 19.63 0.09 -6.07
CA ASP A 345 19.09 1.03 -7.06
C ASP A 345 17.61 1.40 -6.88
N HIS A 346 16.79 0.50 -6.36
CA HIS A 346 15.34 0.69 -6.25
C HIS A 346 14.82 0.46 -4.84
N PRO A 347 13.86 1.29 -4.36
CA PRO A 347 13.26 1.05 -3.06
C PRO A 347 12.40 -0.22 -3.07
N TRP A 348 12.25 -0.87 -1.91
CA TRP A 348 11.31 -1.98 -1.76
C TRP A 348 9.89 -1.55 -2.12
N GLN A 349 9.23 -2.31 -2.99
CA GLN A 349 7.91 -2.02 -3.55
C GLN A 349 6.81 -2.87 -2.93
N SER A 350 7.13 -4.09 -2.48
CA SER A 350 6.15 -4.96 -1.86
C SER A 350 6.74 -5.86 -0.80
N ILE A 351 5.86 -6.33 0.09
CA ILE A 351 6.12 -7.35 1.10
C ILE A 351 4.98 -8.36 1.08
N SER A 352 5.30 -9.64 1.06
CA SER A 352 4.33 -10.75 1.10
C SER A 352 4.87 -11.92 1.91
N LEU A 353 4.01 -12.91 2.20
CA LEU A 353 4.36 -14.16 2.84
C LEU A 353 3.97 -15.31 1.90
N VAL A 354 4.97 -16.07 1.45
CA VAL A 354 4.82 -17.16 0.48
C VAL A 354 5.58 -18.39 1.01
N ASN A 355 4.93 -19.54 1.08
CA ASN A 355 5.50 -20.77 1.62
C ASN A 355 6.18 -20.61 2.99
N SER A 356 5.59 -19.78 3.86
CA SER A 356 6.14 -19.40 5.16
C SER A 356 7.48 -18.66 5.11
N GLU A 357 7.83 -18.06 3.98
CA GLU A 357 8.98 -17.18 3.80
C GLU A 357 8.48 -15.74 3.54
N ILE A 358 9.14 -14.73 4.12
CA ILE A 358 8.87 -13.34 3.79
C ILE A 358 9.53 -13.05 2.45
N VAL A 359 8.78 -12.44 1.55
CA VAL A 359 9.26 -12.06 0.21
C VAL A 359 9.20 -10.54 0.08
N LEU A 360 10.35 -9.91 -0.12
CA LEU A 360 10.46 -8.49 -0.47
C LEU A 360 10.77 -8.38 -1.97
N SER A 361 10.13 -7.40 -2.64
CA SER A 361 10.45 -7.06 -4.02
C SER A 361 10.89 -5.61 -4.13
N ASP A 362 11.95 -5.36 -4.92
CA ASP A 362 12.41 -4.03 -5.34
C ASP A 362 11.98 -3.69 -6.79
N GLY A 363 11.23 -4.59 -7.43
CA GLY A 363 10.79 -4.48 -8.82
C GLY A 363 11.55 -5.40 -9.78
N GLU A 364 12.80 -5.71 -9.50
CA GLU A 364 13.67 -6.56 -10.32
C GLU A 364 14.01 -7.89 -9.65
N HIS A 365 14.02 -7.91 -8.30
CA HIS A 365 14.43 -9.04 -7.50
C HIS A 365 13.38 -9.40 -6.46
N LEU A 366 13.30 -10.69 -6.14
CA LEU A 366 12.60 -11.22 -4.98
C LEU A 366 13.64 -11.68 -3.95
N LEU A 367 13.66 -11.04 -2.79
CA LEU A 367 14.46 -11.45 -1.65
C LEU A 367 13.61 -12.29 -0.70
N TYR A 368 14.01 -13.55 -0.49
CA TYR A 368 13.36 -14.46 0.44
C TYR A 368 14.08 -14.47 1.79
N ILE A 369 13.28 -14.35 2.85
CA ILE A 369 13.76 -14.15 4.22
C ILE A 369 13.07 -15.12 5.15
N ASN A 370 13.84 -15.74 6.05
CA ASN A 370 13.33 -16.58 7.12
C ASN A 370 12.55 -15.71 8.14
N PRO A 371 11.25 -15.91 8.35
CA PRO A 371 10.48 -15.09 9.26
C PRO A 371 10.89 -15.25 10.73
N VAL A 372 11.52 -16.36 11.11
CA VAL A 372 11.86 -16.68 12.50
C VAL A 372 12.99 -15.80 13.02
N ASP A 373 14.02 -15.57 12.22
CA ASP A 373 15.25 -14.87 12.64
C ASP A 373 15.67 -13.73 11.70
N GLY A 374 14.94 -13.52 10.60
CA GLY A 374 15.29 -12.52 9.60
C GLY A 374 16.54 -12.85 8.80
N SER A 375 17.01 -14.09 8.71
CA SER A 375 18.13 -14.46 7.84
C SER A 375 17.71 -14.50 6.37
N LYS A 376 18.60 -14.05 5.47
CA LYS A 376 18.39 -14.18 4.03
C LYS A 376 18.46 -15.65 3.64
N ILE A 377 17.48 -16.11 2.85
CA ILE A 377 17.44 -17.48 2.32
C ILE A 377 18.02 -17.49 0.91
N ARG A 378 17.44 -16.70 -0.01
CA ARG A 378 17.84 -16.62 -1.41
C ARG A 378 17.36 -15.31 -2.05
N VAL A 379 17.89 -15.03 -3.23
CA VAL A 379 17.42 -13.97 -4.13
C VAL A 379 17.07 -14.60 -5.47
N GLU A 380 15.96 -14.22 -6.04
CA GLU A 380 15.53 -14.63 -7.39
C GLU A 380 15.36 -13.40 -8.27
N ASN A 381 15.86 -13.46 -9.51
CA ASN A 381 15.66 -12.42 -10.51
C ASN A 381 14.28 -12.61 -11.14
N LYS A 382 13.29 -11.89 -10.64
CA LYS A 382 11.92 -11.88 -11.15
C LYS A 382 11.40 -10.46 -11.15
N GLU A 383 11.14 -9.93 -12.34
CA GLU A 383 10.56 -8.59 -12.51
C GLU A 383 9.11 -8.57 -11.97
N LEU A 384 8.80 -7.63 -11.11
CA LEU A 384 7.52 -7.54 -10.42
C LEU A 384 7.24 -6.10 -9.98
N SER A 385 6.22 -5.49 -10.52
CA SER A 385 5.77 -4.13 -10.14
C SER A 385 4.49 -4.11 -9.29
N THR A 386 3.88 -5.27 -9.08
CA THR A 386 2.71 -5.43 -8.22
C THR A 386 3.01 -6.38 -7.08
N LEU A 387 2.09 -6.50 -6.12
CA LEU A 387 2.15 -7.54 -5.10
C LEU A 387 2.15 -8.93 -5.75
N PRO A 388 3.06 -9.86 -5.39
CA PRO A 388 3.01 -11.24 -5.86
C PRO A 388 1.74 -11.93 -5.33
N ILE A 389 1.01 -12.57 -6.23
CA ILE A 389 -0.23 -13.28 -5.92
C ILE A 389 -0.02 -14.75 -6.21
N ALA A 390 -0.39 -15.62 -5.25
CA ALA A 390 -0.37 -17.06 -5.48
C ALA A 390 -1.81 -17.61 -5.44
N ILE A 391 -2.23 -18.21 -6.54
CA ILE A 391 -3.55 -18.82 -6.68
C ILE A 391 -3.38 -20.27 -7.13
N ASP A 392 -4.06 -21.17 -6.42
CA ASP A 392 -4.05 -22.59 -6.69
C ASP A 392 -2.63 -23.21 -6.82
N GLY A 393 -1.65 -22.60 -6.14
CA GLY A 393 -0.26 -23.01 -6.16
C GLY A 393 0.57 -22.36 -7.26
N HIS A 394 -0.02 -21.52 -8.11
CA HIS A 394 0.65 -20.76 -9.17
C HIS A 394 0.99 -19.37 -8.73
N LEU A 395 2.21 -18.91 -8.96
CA LEU A 395 2.65 -17.55 -8.71
C LEU A 395 2.30 -16.66 -9.91
N ILE A 396 1.62 -15.56 -9.67
CA ILE A 396 1.20 -14.57 -10.66
C ILE A 396 1.94 -13.27 -10.40
N THR A 397 2.61 -12.74 -11.42
CA THR A 397 3.36 -11.48 -11.34
C THR A 397 3.02 -10.57 -12.53
N VAL A 398 3.10 -9.27 -12.31
CA VAL A 398 3.02 -8.26 -13.38
C VAL A 398 4.24 -7.37 -13.29
N ASP A 399 4.98 -7.23 -14.37
CA ASP A 399 6.17 -6.37 -14.46
C ASP A 399 5.85 -4.93 -14.89
N GLU A 400 6.84 -4.04 -14.82
CA GLU A 400 6.71 -2.63 -15.21
C GLU A 400 6.38 -2.45 -16.70
N SER A 401 6.69 -3.43 -17.54
CA SER A 401 6.37 -3.45 -18.97
C SER A 401 4.93 -3.91 -19.24
N ALA A 402 4.09 -4.07 -18.22
CA ALA A 402 2.75 -4.63 -18.28
C ALA A 402 2.71 -6.05 -18.91
N LYS A 403 3.67 -6.89 -18.51
CA LYS A 403 3.66 -8.32 -18.84
C LYS A 403 3.20 -9.10 -17.62
N LEU A 404 2.18 -9.90 -17.82
CA LEU A 404 1.65 -10.85 -16.86
C LEU A 404 2.38 -12.17 -17.04
N THR A 405 2.91 -12.71 -15.95
CA THR A 405 3.58 -14.02 -15.94
C THR A 405 2.90 -14.93 -14.92
N VAL A 406 2.65 -16.16 -15.30
CA VAL A 406 2.16 -17.23 -14.43
C VAL A 406 3.23 -18.33 -14.37
N TYR A 407 3.55 -18.75 -13.16
CA TYR A 407 4.52 -19.80 -12.84
C TYR A 407 3.82 -21.02 -12.27
#